data_c2087bbb8f77ac9d48d2833eddd77503
#
_entry.id   c2087bbb8f77ac9d48d2833eddd77503
#
_cell.length_a   1.000
_cell.length_b   1.000
_cell.length_c   1.000
_cell.angle_alpha   90.00
_cell.angle_beta   90.00
_cell.angle_gamma   90.00
#
_symmetry.space_group_name_H-M   'P 1'
#
loop_
_entity.id
_entity.type
_entity.pdbx_description
1 polymer ?
#
loop_
_entity_poly.entity_id
_entity_poly.type
_entity_poly.pdbx_seq_one_letter_code
_entity_poly.pdbx_strand_id
1 'polypeptide(L)'
;MLTDREMLDIAERYLQRLSKRGKDIEVMIYIDEIIKKPYGNIYFYNSKEYILTGNFNKSLVGNAPFLVEKKTGRVVGFGTAGRLEDYITSYENGTLPTALDTYWYPDEDRFDYK
;
A
#
# COMPACT_ATOMS: atom_id res chain seq x y z
N MET A 1 -12.88 -8.19 13.08
CA MET A 1 -11.85 -7.33 12.50
C MET A 1 -10.62 -8.14 12.16
N LEU A 2 -9.89 -7.70 11.15
CA LEU A 2 -8.69 -8.40 10.71
C LEU A 2 -7.54 -8.24 11.71
N THR A 3 -6.72 -9.30 11.82
CA THR A 3 -5.49 -9.25 12.60
C THR A 3 -4.37 -8.58 11.80
N ASP A 4 -3.28 -8.23 12.47
CA ASP A 4 -2.10 -7.71 11.79
C ASP A 4 -1.58 -8.68 10.73
N ARG A 5 -1.62 -9.98 11.00
CA ARG A 5 -1.19 -11.02 10.05
C ARG A 5 -2.09 -11.05 8.81
N GLU A 6 -3.40 -10.99 9.04
CA GLU A 6 -4.34 -10.98 7.92
C GLU A 6 -4.19 -9.74 7.05
N MET A 7 -4.00 -8.58 7.66
CA MET A 7 -3.76 -7.34 6.91
C MET A 7 -2.43 -7.39 6.13
N LEU A 8 -1.39 -7.98 6.72
CA LEU A 8 -0.11 -8.12 6.02
C LEU A 8 -0.25 -9.05 4.82
N ASP A 9 -1.00 -10.14 4.95
CA ASP A 9 -1.24 -11.05 3.82
C ASP A 9 -1.97 -10.32 2.68
N ILE A 10 -2.93 -9.46 3.00
CA ILE A 10 -3.61 -8.64 2.00
C ILE A 10 -2.64 -7.64 1.36
N ALA A 11 -1.79 -7.01 2.17
CA ALA A 11 -0.79 -6.07 1.66
C ALA A 11 0.16 -6.74 0.67
N GLU A 12 0.60 -7.95 0.96
CA GLU A 12 1.47 -8.71 0.05
C GLU A 12 0.76 -9.08 -1.24
N ARG A 13 -0.51 -9.48 -1.16
CA ARG A 13 -1.33 -9.76 -2.34
C ARG A 13 -1.51 -8.53 -3.22
N TYR A 14 -1.74 -7.37 -2.60
CA TYR A 14 -1.85 -6.11 -3.32
C TYR A 14 -0.57 -5.79 -4.10
N LEU A 15 0.59 -5.97 -3.47
CA LEU A 15 1.86 -5.74 -4.14
C LEU A 15 2.08 -6.70 -5.30
N GLN A 16 1.71 -7.97 -5.14
CA GLN A 16 1.78 -8.93 -6.23
C GLN A 16 0.87 -8.52 -7.39
N ARG A 17 -0.30 -7.98 -7.08
CA ARG A 17 -1.24 -7.50 -8.11
C ARG A 17 -0.66 -6.31 -8.86
N LEU A 18 0.02 -5.40 -8.18
CA LEU A 18 0.67 -4.26 -8.83
C LEU A 18 1.84 -4.70 -9.70
N SER A 19 2.64 -5.65 -9.27
CA SER A 19 3.82 -6.08 -10.01
C SER A 19 3.48 -6.81 -11.30
N LYS A 20 2.28 -7.39 -11.41
CA LYS A 20 1.82 -8.04 -12.65
C LYS A 20 1.55 -7.05 -13.79
N ARG A 21 1.58 -5.75 -13.50
CA ARG A 21 1.31 -4.72 -14.52
C ARG A 21 2.50 -4.40 -15.41
N GLY A 22 3.54 -5.21 -15.42
CA GLY A 22 4.53 -5.13 -16.48
C GLY A 22 5.99 -5.08 -16.11
N LYS A 23 6.39 -5.42 -14.88
CA LYS A 23 7.81 -5.53 -14.53
C LYS A 23 8.02 -6.66 -13.54
N ASP A 24 8.93 -7.56 -13.86
CA ASP A 24 9.32 -8.68 -13.01
C ASP A 24 10.24 -8.23 -11.87
N ILE A 25 9.87 -7.16 -11.17
CA ILE A 25 10.63 -6.68 -10.02
C ILE A 25 9.99 -7.23 -8.76
N GLU A 26 10.74 -8.03 -8.01
CA GLU A 26 10.28 -8.45 -6.70
C GLU A 26 10.26 -7.26 -5.76
N VAL A 27 9.18 -7.13 -5.01
CA VAL A 27 9.00 -6.06 -4.02
C VAL A 27 8.86 -6.64 -2.64
N MET A 28 9.17 -5.84 -1.63
CA MET A 28 9.17 -6.25 -0.25
C MET A 28 8.66 -5.11 0.62
N ILE A 29 7.90 -5.46 1.67
CA ILE A 29 7.37 -4.49 2.62
C ILE A 29 8.44 -4.21 3.69
N TYR A 30 8.55 -2.94 4.08
CA TYR A 30 9.38 -2.54 5.22
C TYR A 30 8.64 -2.92 6.51
N ILE A 31 8.90 -4.13 7.01
CA ILE A 31 8.19 -4.70 8.16
C ILE A 31 8.37 -3.83 9.43
N ASP A 32 9.54 -3.23 9.60
CA ASP A 32 9.83 -2.42 10.78
C ASP A 32 9.24 -1.01 10.71
N GLU A 33 8.65 -0.62 9.58
CA GLU A 33 8.13 0.72 9.36
C GLU A 33 6.60 0.76 9.21
N ILE A 34 5.92 -0.32 9.55
CA ILE A 34 4.45 -0.37 9.48
C ILE A 34 3.86 0.62 10.47
N ILE A 35 3.00 1.52 9.99
CA ILE A 35 2.27 2.46 10.85
C ILE A 35 0.93 1.84 11.20
N LYS A 36 0.67 1.64 12.49
CA LYS A 36 -0.58 1.06 12.97
C LYS A 36 -1.54 2.16 13.39
N LYS A 37 -2.75 2.12 12.84
CA LYS A 37 -3.84 3.02 13.16
C LYS A 37 -5.03 2.21 13.65
N PRO A 38 -5.98 2.82 14.40
CA PRO A 38 -7.17 2.09 14.84
C PRO A 38 -8.00 1.49 13.69
N TYR A 39 -7.95 2.10 12.52
CA TYR A 39 -8.72 1.69 11.35
C TYR A 39 -7.95 0.81 10.35
N GLY A 40 -6.66 0.59 10.55
CA GLY A 40 -5.86 -0.24 9.66
C GLY A 40 -4.38 0.05 9.76
N ASN A 41 -3.60 -0.63 8.93
CA ASN A 41 -2.16 -0.48 8.89
C ASN A 41 -1.69 0.15 7.59
N ILE A 42 -0.68 1.00 7.68
CA ILE A 42 -0.07 1.67 6.52
C ILE A 42 1.28 1.02 6.27
N TYR A 43 1.51 0.68 5.00
CA TYR A 43 2.69 -0.07 4.57
C TYR A 43 3.53 0.72 3.58
N PHE A 44 4.85 0.58 3.71
CA PHE A 44 5.83 1.08 2.76
C PHE A 44 6.52 -0.09 2.11
N TYR A 45 6.92 0.06 0.85
CA TYR A 45 7.59 -1.00 0.13
C TYR A 45 8.63 -0.46 -0.84
N ASN A 46 9.54 -1.33 -1.25
CA ASN A 46 10.52 -1.02 -2.29
C ASN A 46 10.95 -2.34 -2.94
N SER A 47 11.85 -2.27 -3.91
CA SER A 47 12.36 -3.49 -4.49
C SER A 47 13.09 -4.30 -3.42
N LYS A 48 12.93 -5.62 -3.48
CA LYS A 48 13.57 -6.54 -2.56
C LYS A 48 15.10 -6.38 -2.60
N GLU A 49 15.66 -6.22 -3.81
CA GLU A 49 17.11 -6.06 -3.97
C GLU A 49 17.62 -4.80 -3.30
N TYR A 50 16.91 -3.68 -3.44
CA TYR A 50 17.29 -2.44 -2.76
C TYR A 50 17.23 -2.60 -1.24
N ILE A 51 16.16 -3.19 -0.72
CA ILE A 51 16.00 -3.37 0.74
C ILE A 51 17.11 -4.25 1.33
N LEU A 52 17.47 -5.32 0.62
CA LEU A 52 18.46 -6.27 1.12
C LEU A 52 19.92 -5.84 0.91
N THR A 53 20.20 -5.06 -0.15
CA THR A 53 21.58 -4.72 -0.53
C THR A 53 21.92 -3.24 -0.40
N GLY A 54 20.91 -2.35 -0.34
CA GLY A 54 21.13 -0.91 -0.34
C GLY A 54 21.54 -0.34 -1.69
N ASN A 55 21.42 -1.10 -2.77
CA ASN A 55 21.82 -0.68 -4.09
C ASN A 55 20.80 0.31 -4.68
N PHE A 56 21.16 1.60 -4.71
CA PHE A 56 20.27 2.66 -5.20
C PHE A 56 19.79 2.46 -6.63
N ASN A 57 20.57 1.80 -7.48
CA ASN A 57 20.15 1.54 -8.86
C ASN A 57 18.94 0.62 -8.93
N LYS A 58 18.64 -0.10 -7.86
CA LYS A 58 17.50 -1.01 -7.79
C LYS A 58 16.33 -0.44 -7.00
N SER A 59 16.46 0.78 -6.47
CA SER A 59 15.37 1.44 -5.77
C SER A 59 14.25 1.81 -6.74
N LEU A 60 13.00 1.58 -6.31
CA LEU A 60 11.83 2.00 -7.09
C LEU A 60 11.58 3.48 -6.91
N VAL A 61 11.02 4.09 -7.96
CA VAL A 61 10.58 5.49 -7.95
C VAL A 61 9.06 5.50 -8.08
N GLY A 62 8.40 6.33 -7.26
CA GLY A 62 6.95 6.45 -7.30
C GLY A 62 6.19 5.34 -6.57
N ASN A 63 6.85 4.64 -5.68
CA ASN A 63 6.27 3.56 -4.87
C ASN A 63 5.54 4.15 -3.66
N ALA A 64 4.31 4.61 -3.87
CA ALA A 64 3.50 5.26 -2.85
C ALA A 64 3.10 4.29 -1.73
N PRO A 65 3.02 4.77 -0.47
CA PRO A 65 2.49 3.94 0.61
C PRO A 65 1.01 3.67 0.43
N PHE A 66 0.52 2.65 1.13
CA PHE A 66 -0.89 2.28 1.06
C PHE A 66 -1.39 1.79 2.42
N LEU A 67 -2.70 1.86 2.60
CA LEU A 67 -3.38 1.44 3.82
C LEU A 67 -4.18 0.17 3.54
N VAL A 68 -4.15 -0.78 4.48
CA VAL A 68 -5.11 -1.90 4.49
C VAL A 68 -6.08 -1.66 5.63
N GLU A 69 -7.36 -1.56 5.30
CA GLU A 69 -8.41 -1.29 6.30
C GLU A 69 -8.68 -2.52 7.15
N LYS A 70 -8.71 -2.30 8.46
CA LYS A 70 -8.86 -3.37 9.44
C LYS A 70 -10.24 -4.01 9.42
N LYS A 71 -11.26 -3.23 9.06
CA LYS A 71 -12.64 -3.70 9.09
C LYS A 71 -12.98 -4.62 7.92
N THR A 72 -12.52 -4.29 6.72
CA THR A 72 -12.93 -4.97 5.49
C THR A 72 -11.78 -5.56 4.69
N GLY A 73 -10.54 -5.15 4.97
CA GLY A 73 -9.40 -5.53 4.15
C GLY A 73 -9.26 -4.72 2.87
N ARG A 74 -10.12 -3.72 2.64
CA ARG A 74 -9.98 -2.85 1.47
C ARG A 74 -8.65 -2.12 1.52
N VAL A 75 -7.95 -2.08 0.39
CA VAL A 75 -6.68 -1.37 0.28
C VAL A 75 -6.92 0.02 -0.26
N VAL A 76 -6.28 1.01 0.36
CA VAL A 76 -6.35 2.41 -0.06
C VAL A 76 -4.97 2.86 -0.49
N GLY A 77 -4.79 3.13 -1.77
CA GLY A 77 -3.53 3.64 -2.30
C GLY A 77 -3.41 5.13 -2.02
N PHE A 78 -2.30 5.54 -1.41
CA PHE A 78 -1.97 6.95 -1.25
C PHE A 78 -1.13 7.39 -2.44
N GLY A 79 -0.93 8.69 -2.58
CA GLY A 79 -0.14 9.22 -3.68
C GLY A 79 1.28 9.60 -3.26
N THR A 80 2.05 10.09 -4.22
CA THR A 80 3.41 10.60 -4.00
C THR A 80 3.50 12.11 -4.21
N ALA A 81 2.40 12.76 -4.58
CA ALA A 81 2.39 14.19 -4.89
C ALA A 81 2.45 15.08 -3.65
N GLY A 82 2.12 14.55 -2.48
CA GLY A 82 2.14 15.28 -1.22
C GLY A 82 2.77 14.45 -0.11
N ARG A 83 2.70 14.97 1.11
CA ARG A 83 3.25 14.26 2.26
C ARG A 83 2.27 13.20 2.74
N LEU A 84 2.82 12.12 3.31
CA LEU A 84 2.00 11.04 3.85
C LEU A 84 0.99 11.55 4.90
N GLU A 85 1.41 12.47 5.76
CA GLU A 85 0.54 13.03 6.80
C GLU A 85 -0.70 13.69 6.20
N ASP A 86 -0.56 14.34 5.05
CA ASP A 86 -1.68 14.99 4.38
C ASP A 86 -2.67 13.96 3.83
N TYR A 87 -2.16 12.85 3.28
CA TYR A 87 -3.01 11.74 2.83
C TYR A 87 -3.74 11.08 3.98
N ILE A 88 -3.05 10.85 5.09
CA ILE A 88 -3.66 10.28 6.29
C ILE A 88 -4.78 11.18 6.82
N THR A 89 -4.52 12.49 6.91
CA THR A 89 -5.51 13.47 7.36
C THR A 89 -6.72 13.47 6.45
N SER A 90 -6.51 13.49 5.13
CA SER A 90 -7.59 13.48 4.16
C SER A 90 -8.42 12.20 4.25
N TYR A 91 -7.76 11.07 4.44
CA TYR A 91 -8.46 9.81 4.63
C TYR A 91 -9.34 9.86 5.89
N GLU A 92 -8.78 10.32 7.01
CA GLU A 92 -9.49 10.39 8.28
C GLU A 92 -10.68 11.35 8.22
N ASN A 93 -10.57 12.41 7.44
CA ASN A 93 -11.63 13.41 7.27
C ASN A 93 -12.64 13.04 6.18
N GLY A 94 -12.42 11.98 5.44
CA GLY A 94 -13.30 11.60 4.33
C GLY A 94 -13.16 12.50 3.11
N THR A 95 -12.02 13.17 2.95
CA THR A 95 -11.78 14.12 1.85
C THR A 95 -10.67 13.67 0.90
N LEU A 96 -10.26 12.41 0.98
CA LEU A 96 -9.20 11.88 0.12
C LEU A 96 -9.58 11.97 -1.34
N PRO A 97 -8.79 12.65 -2.19
CA PRO A 97 -9.03 12.63 -3.63
C PRO A 97 -8.85 11.20 -4.17
N THR A 98 -9.78 10.77 -5.02
CA THR A 98 -9.77 9.40 -5.54
C THR A 98 -9.63 9.36 -7.05
N ALA A 99 -8.97 8.31 -7.53
CA ALA A 99 -8.85 7.95 -8.93
C ALA A 99 -9.36 6.52 -9.10
N LEU A 100 -9.40 6.04 -10.33
CA LEU A 100 -9.96 4.71 -10.63
C LEU A 100 -9.23 3.56 -9.93
N ASP A 101 -8.01 3.77 -9.47
CA ASP A 101 -7.18 2.75 -8.83
C ASP A 101 -6.86 3.08 -7.36
N THR A 102 -7.60 4.01 -6.76
CA THR A 102 -7.35 4.38 -5.36
C THR A 102 -7.68 3.25 -4.40
N TYR A 103 -8.78 2.55 -4.62
CA TYR A 103 -9.21 1.44 -3.77
C TYR A 103 -9.06 0.11 -4.49
N TRP A 104 -8.57 -0.89 -3.77
CA TRP A 104 -8.53 -2.26 -4.25
C TRP A 104 -9.32 -3.15 -3.29
N TYR A 105 -10.25 -3.91 -3.87
CA TYR A 105 -11.11 -4.83 -3.15
C TYR A 105 -10.57 -6.25 -3.32
N PRO A 106 -9.93 -6.83 -2.28
CA PRO A 106 -9.23 -8.12 -2.42
C PRO A 106 -10.13 -9.26 -2.86
N ASP A 107 -11.36 -9.31 -2.34
CA ASP A 107 -12.28 -10.41 -2.62
C ASP A 107 -12.74 -10.44 -4.07
N GLU A 108 -12.76 -9.29 -4.72
CA GLU A 108 -13.19 -9.15 -6.11
C GLU A 108 -12.02 -8.91 -7.06
N ASP A 109 -10.82 -8.73 -6.53
CA ASP A 109 -9.64 -8.29 -7.28
C ASP A 109 -9.96 -7.11 -8.18
N ARG A 110 -10.61 -6.09 -7.62
CA ARG A 110 -11.17 -4.97 -8.36
C ARG A 110 -10.62 -3.65 -7.84
N PHE A 111 -10.15 -2.81 -8.75
CA PHE A 111 -9.80 -1.42 -8.45
C PHE A 111 -11.00 -0.52 -8.70
N ASP A 112 -11.16 0.52 -7.86
CA ASP A 112 -12.27 1.45 -7.99
C ASP A 112 -11.88 2.80 -7.36
N TYR A 113 -12.71 3.81 -7.67
CA TYR A 113 -12.57 5.14 -7.07
C TYR A 113 -13.41 5.30 -5.79
N LYS A 114 -14.15 4.29 -5.42
CA LYS A 114 -14.98 4.29 -4.21
C LYS A 114 -15.16 2.88 -3.65
#